data_c5d9f96e2285f701255a154ad15f393b
#
_entry.id   c5d9f96e2285f701255a154ad15f393b
#
_cell.length_a   1.000
_cell.length_b   1.000
_cell.length_c   1.000
_cell.angle_alpha   90.00
_cell.angle_beta   90.00
_cell.angle_gamma   90.00
#
_symmetry.space_group_name_H-M   'P 1'
#
loop_
_entity.id
_entity.type
_entity.pdbx_description
1 polymer ?
#
loop_
_entity_poly.entity_id
_entity_poly.type
_entity_poly.pdbx_seq_one_letter_code
_entity_poly.pdbx_strand_id
1 'polypeptide(L)'
;MKYMVKSKILATFCAGLLTVSTGIQAAERLATGTQQKQAQKTVIETSPWFDDKDLTLTGVYYYPEHWDESQWERDFKKMHELGFEFTHFAEFAWAQLEPEEGRYDFAWLDRAVALAAKYDLKVIMCTSTATPPVWMSRKYPEILLKNEDGTILDHGARQHASFASPLYRELSYKMIEKLAQHYGNDSRIIGWQLDNEPAVQFDYNPKAELAFRDFLRAKYNN
;
A
#
# COMPACT_ATOMS: atom_id res chain seq x y z
N MET A 1 8.97 29.88 5.32
CA MET A 1 9.50 29.24 4.14
C MET A 1 8.54 28.09 3.81
N LYS A 2 7.71 28.23 2.76
CA LYS A 2 6.62 27.30 2.44
C LYS A 2 7.19 26.11 1.67
N TYR A 3 7.19 24.94 2.28
CA TYR A 3 7.43 23.70 1.55
C TYR A 3 6.10 23.20 0.95
N MET A 4 5.97 23.33 -0.36
CA MET A 4 4.93 22.65 -1.12
C MET A 4 5.40 21.21 -1.39
N VAL A 5 4.94 20.28 -0.59
CA VAL A 5 5.04 18.86 -0.91
C VAL A 5 3.93 18.55 -1.91
N LYS A 6 4.28 18.29 -3.16
CA LYS A 6 3.33 17.76 -4.15
C LYS A 6 3.19 16.26 -3.91
N SER A 7 2.32 15.88 -3.00
CA SER A 7 1.93 14.49 -2.77
C SER A 7 0.90 14.08 -3.81
N LYS A 8 1.24 13.11 -4.65
CA LYS A 8 0.29 12.43 -5.55
C LYS A 8 -0.27 11.21 -4.81
N ILE A 9 -1.40 11.37 -4.14
CA ILE A 9 -2.14 10.26 -3.53
C ILE A 9 -3.44 10.10 -4.32
N LEU A 10 -3.62 8.95 -4.92
CA LEU A 10 -4.87 8.56 -5.59
C LEU A 10 -5.58 7.51 -4.77
N ALA A 11 -6.71 7.87 -4.18
CA ALA A 11 -7.65 6.92 -3.56
C ALA A 11 -8.92 6.91 -4.38
N THR A 12 -9.21 5.81 -5.06
CA THR A 12 -10.48 5.63 -5.79
C THR A 12 -11.42 4.74 -4.98
N PHE A 13 -12.50 5.34 -4.48
CA PHE A 13 -13.62 4.58 -3.89
C PHE A 13 -14.70 4.40 -4.96
N CYS A 14 -15.06 3.14 -5.28
CA CYS A 14 -16.25 2.81 -6.04
C CYS A 14 -17.42 2.61 -5.08
N ALA A 15 -18.41 3.51 -5.10
CA ALA A 15 -19.69 3.32 -4.48
C ALA A 15 -20.72 2.95 -5.56
N GLY A 16 -21.23 1.71 -5.51
CA GLY A 16 -22.32 1.26 -6.34
C GLY A 16 -23.68 1.52 -5.66
N LEU A 17 -24.56 2.28 -6.31
CA LEU A 17 -25.96 2.37 -5.92
C LEU A 17 -26.80 1.54 -6.90
N LEU A 18 -27.53 0.56 -6.36
CA LEU A 18 -28.62 -0.11 -7.06
C LEU A 18 -29.91 0.71 -6.89
N THR A 19 -30.58 1.04 -7.99
CA THR A 19 -31.98 1.40 -7.97
C THR A 19 -32.74 0.48 -8.90
N VAL A 20 -33.70 -0.24 -8.35
CA VAL A 20 -34.72 -1.01 -9.06
C VAL A 20 -35.90 -0.11 -9.34
N SER A 21 -36.37 -0.01 -10.57
CA SER A 21 -37.73 0.39 -10.86
C SER A 21 -38.30 -0.37 -12.05
N THR A 22 -39.43 -0.99 -11.80
CA THR A 22 -40.32 -1.74 -12.69
C THR A 22 -41.09 -0.80 -13.62
N GLY A 23 -41.36 -1.24 -14.84
CA GLY A 23 -42.34 -0.58 -15.70
C GLY A 23 -42.40 -1.21 -17.10
N ILE A 24 -43.41 -2.04 -17.31
CA ILE A 24 -43.82 -2.70 -18.56
C ILE A 24 -44.45 -1.65 -19.49
N GLN A 25 -44.12 -1.66 -20.79
CA GLN A 25 -45.13 -1.57 -21.84
C GLN A 25 -44.54 -1.92 -23.22
N ALA A 26 -45.35 -2.67 -23.97
CA ALA A 26 -45.05 -3.35 -25.19
C ALA A 26 -45.29 -2.50 -26.45
N ALA A 27 -44.80 -3.04 -27.55
CA ALA A 27 -45.32 -3.08 -28.92
C ALA A 27 -44.90 -2.03 -29.94
N GLU A 28 -44.27 -2.60 -30.99
CA GLU A 28 -44.40 -2.31 -32.42
C GLU A 28 -43.93 -0.94 -32.99
N ARG A 29 -42.87 -0.99 -33.75
CA ARG A 29 -42.92 -0.70 -35.21
C ARG A 29 -41.60 -1.08 -35.90
N LEU A 30 -41.74 -2.03 -36.82
CA LEU A 30 -40.82 -2.24 -37.93
C LEU A 30 -40.81 -1.01 -38.85
N ALA A 31 -39.67 -0.45 -39.06
CA ALA A 31 -39.37 0.34 -40.25
C ALA A 31 -37.85 0.39 -40.46
N THR A 32 -37.46 -0.16 -41.57
CA THR A 32 -36.20 -0.10 -42.29
C THR A 32 -35.49 1.25 -42.18
N GLY A 33 -34.26 1.20 -41.71
CA GLY A 33 -33.34 2.32 -41.77
C GLY A 33 -31.94 1.86 -41.40
N THR A 34 -31.15 1.60 -42.42
CA THR A 34 -29.72 1.32 -42.32
C THR A 34 -29.04 2.55 -41.73
N GLN A 35 -28.95 2.65 -40.42
CA GLN A 35 -28.07 3.59 -39.76
C GLN A 35 -26.75 2.90 -39.46
N GLN A 36 -25.73 3.29 -40.21
CA GLN A 36 -24.34 3.09 -39.83
C GLN A 36 -24.16 3.61 -38.39
N LYS A 37 -23.99 2.71 -37.42
CA LYS A 37 -23.45 3.04 -36.13
C LYS A 37 -22.03 3.53 -36.34
N GLN A 38 -21.85 4.83 -36.45
CA GLN A 38 -20.57 5.46 -36.14
C GLN A 38 -20.22 5.03 -34.73
N ALA A 39 -19.20 4.19 -34.61
CA ALA A 39 -18.59 3.91 -33.33
C ALA A 39 -18.12 5.27 -32.78
N GLN A 40 -18.83 5.79 -31.80
CA GLN A 40 -18.34 6.90 -31.00
C GLN A 40 -17.02 6.43 -30.41
N LYS A 41 -15.93 6.96 -30.95
CA LYS A 41 -14.60 6.82 -30.38
C LYS A 41 -14.69 7.50 -29.00
N THR A 42 -14.87 6.70 -27.95
CA THR A 42 -14.79 7.16 -26.59
C THR A 42 -13.38 7.74 -26.46
N VAL A 43 -13.27 9.05 -26.43
CA VAL A 43 -12.02 9.72 -26.07
C VAL A 43 -11.84 9.38 -24.59
N ILE A 44 -10.98 8.44 -24.31
CA ILE A 44 -10.51 8.19 -22.95
C ILE A 44 -9.74 9.45 -22.62
N GLU A 45 -10.29 10.29 -21.72
CA GLU A 45 -9.52 11.40 -21.15
C GLU A 45 -8.29 10.78 -20.50
N THR A 46 -7.13 11.07 -21.07
CA THR A 46 -5.86 10.59 -20.54
C THR A 46 -5.67 11.21 -19.17
N SER A 47 -5.32 10.38 -18.19
CA SER A 47 -5.02 10.89 -16.86
C SER A 47 -3.84 11.87 -16.94
N PRO A 48 -3.96 13.11 -16.43
CA PRO A 48 -2.83 14.03 -16.42
C PRO A 48 -1.67 13.58 -15.52
N TRP A 49 -1.84 12.45 -14.82
CA TRP A 49 -0.89 11.89 -13.86
C TRP A 49 -0.03 10.77 -14.43
N PHE A 50 -0.47 10.12 -15.52
CA PHE A 50 0.21 9.00 -16.14
C PHE A 50 0.17 9.14 -17.66
N ASP A 51 1.27 8.81 -18.33
CA ASP A 51 1.28 8.63 -19.79
C ASP A 51 0.39 7.42 -20.15
N ASP A 52 -0.20 7.43 -21.35
CA ASP A 52 -1.06 6.34 -21.83
C ASP A 52 -0.36 4.98 -21.81
N LYS A 53 0.95 4.95 -22.05
CA LYS A 53 1.80 3.75 -21.97
C LYS A 53 1.91 3.17 -20.55
N ASP A 54 1.67 4.00 -19.52
CA ASP A 54 1.83 3.62 -18.11
C ASP A 54 0.48 3.23 -17.46
N LEU A 55 -0.62 3.19 -18.24
CA LEU A 55 -1.95 2.84 -17.72
C LEU A 55 -2.18 1.33 -17.56
N THR A 56 -1.34 0.50 -18.15
CA THR A 56 -1.47 -0.97 -18.16
C THR A 56 -0.16 -1.66 -17.81
N LEU A 57 0.55 -1.14 -16.81
CA LEU A 57 1.80 -1.75 -16.36
C LEU A 57 1.55 -3.14 -15.78
N THR A 58 2.42 -4.08 -16.14
CA THR A 58 2.42 -5.44 -15.60
C THR A 58 3.60 -5.62 -14.66
N GLY A 59 3.34 -6.10 -13.45
CA GLY A 59 4.38 -6.28 -12.45
C GLY A 59 4.17 -7.50 -11.56
N VAL A 60 5.16 -7.75 -10.72
CA VAL A 60 5.17 -8.88 -9.79
C VAL A 60 5.76 -8.46 -8.46
N TYR A 61 5.23 -9.02 -7.37
CA TYR A 61 5.83 -8.87 -6.05
C TYR A 61 7.16 -9.60 -5.98
N TYR A 62 8.15 -8.95 -5.40
CA TYR A 62 9.43 -9.54 -5.05
C TYR A 62 9.88 -9.03 -3.69
N TYR A 63 10.45 -9.91 -2.91
CA TYR A 63 10.88 -9.63 -1.54
C TYR A 63 12.40 -9.77 -1.44
N PRO A 64 13.20 -8.76 -1.86
CA PRO A 64 14.65 -8.85 -1.78
C PRO A 64 15.12 -9.12 -0.36
N GLU A 65 14.37 -8.68 0.65
CA GLU A 65 14.61 -8.98 2.06
C GLU A 65 14.52 -10.46 2.44
N HIS A 66 13.91 -11.31 1.59
CA HIS A 66 13.75 -12.75 1.82
C HIS A 66 14.71 -13.63 1.01
N TRP A 67 15.46 -13.03 0.09
CA TRP A 67 16.35 -13.76 -0.80
C TRP A 67 17.80 -13.34 -0.62
N ASP A 68 18.73 -14.29 -0.82
CA ASP A 68 20.16 -13.97 -0.88
C ASP A 68 20.44 -12.99 -2.04
N GLU A 69 21.22 -11.96 -1.78
CA GLU A 69 21.54 -10.92 -2.77
C GLU A 69 22.12 -11.50 -4.08
N SER A 70 22.84 -12.62 -4.02
CA SER A 70 23.39 -13.32 -5.20
C SER A 70 22.32 -13.84 -6.18
N GLN A 71 21.06 -13.93 -5.75
CA GLN A 71 19.94 -14.39 -6.58
C GLN A 71 19.20 -13.26 -7.27
N TRP A 72 19.29 -12.03 -6.77
CA TRP A 72 18.51 -10.91 -7.24
C TRP A 72 18.71 -10.61 -8.72
N GLU A 73 19.97 -10.64 -9.19
CA GLU A 73 20.27 -10.33 -10.60
C GLU A 73 19.63 -11.34 -11.56
N ARG A 74 19.68 -12.63 -11.24
CA ARG A 74 18.98 -13.68 -11.99
C ARG A 74 17.49 -13.41 -12.07
N ASP A 75 16.90 -13.04 -10.94
CA ASP A 75 15.46 -12.91 -10.80
C ASP A 75 14.95 -11.66 -11.52
N PHE A 76 15.59 -10.51 -11.36
CA PHE A 76 15.22 -9.29 -12.08
C PHE A 76 15.42 -9.40 -13.58
N LYS A 77 16.50 -10.07 -14.01
CA LYS A 77 16.70 -10.39 -15.43
C LYS A 77 15.54 -11.21 -15.98
N LYS A 78 15.09 -12.23 -15.24
CA LYS A 78 13.94 -13.05 -15.65
C LYS A 78 12.63 -12.27 -15.69
N MET A 79 12.41 -11.37 -14.73
CA MET A 79 11.23 -10.50 -14.75
C MET A 79 11.20 -9.64 -16.00
N HIS A 80 12.33 -9.01 -16.35
CA HIS A 80 12.46 -8.23 -17.58
C HIS A 80 12.22 -9.09 -18.83
N GLU A 81 12.84 -10.28 -18.93
CA GLU A 81 12.67 -11.21 -20.05
C GLU A 81 11.21 -11.68 -20.22
N LEU A 82 10.43 -11.73 -19.14
CA LEU A 82 9.00 -12.06 -19.14
C LEU A 82 8.10 -10.85 -19.46
N GLY A 83 8.68 -9.67 -19.63
CA GLY A 83 7.94 -8.45 -19.96
C GLY A 83 7.31 -7.74 -18.76
N PHE A 84 7.76 -8.01 -17.52
CA PHE A 84 7.35 -7.21 -16.38
C PHE A 84 8.02 -5.84 -16.43
N GLU A 85 7.28 -4.81 -16.03
CA GLU A 85 7.67 -3.40 -16.09
C GLU A 85 7.93 -2.81 -14.71
N PHE A 86 7.35 -3.43 -13.67
CA PHE A 86 7.61 -3.04 -12.28
C PHE A 86 7.66 -4.25 -11.33
N THR A 87 8.20 -4.00 -10.17
CA THR A 87 8.20 -4.91 -9.03
C THR A 87 7.87 -4.17 -7.74
N HIS A 88 7.63 -4.89 -6.66
CA HIS A 88 7.22 -4.36 -5.38
C HIS A 88 8.19 -4.77 -4.30
N PHE A 89 8.69 -3.81 -3.49
CA PHE A 89 9.74 -4.03 -2.48
C PHE A 89 9.32 -3.60 -1.08
N ALA A 90 9.97 -4.18 -0.10
CA ALA A 90 10.02 -3.76 1.30
C ALA A 90 8.71 -3.93 2.09
N GLU A 91 7.81 -4.81 1.66
CA GLU A 91 6.55 -5.07 2.39
C GLU A 91 6.80 -5.59 3.81
N PHE A 92 7.82 -6.44 3.98
CA PHE A 92 8.14 -7.09 5.26
C PHE A 92 9.53 -6.74 5.79
N ALA A 93 10.04 -5.59 5.40
CA ALA A 93 11.46 -5.26 5.55
C ALA A 93 11.79 -4.42 6.79
N TRP A 94 10.82 -4.03 7.66
CA TRP A 94 11.10 -3.09 8.75
C TRP A 94 12.28 -3.50 9.62
N ALA A 95 12.37 -4.80 9.98
CA ALA A 95 13.48 -5.29 10.80
C ALA A 95 14.88 -5.13 10.16
N GLN A 96 14.97 -5.15 8.81
CA GLN A 96 16.22 -4.91 8.10
C GLN A 96 16.46 -3.42 7.84
N LEU A 97 15.39 -2.65 7.64
CA LEU A 97 15.48 -1.20 7.43
C LEU A 97 15.80 -0.45 8.73
N GLU A 98 15.34 -0.97 9.87
CA GLU A 98 15.60 -0.42 11.21
C GLU A 98 15.89 -1.57 12.18
N PRO A 99 17.10 -2.17 12.12
CA PRO A 99 17.48 -3.31 12.95
C PRO A 99 17.54 -2.99 14.46
N GLU A 100 17.71 -1.73 14.81
CA GLU A 100 17.61 -1.18 16.15
C GLU A 100 16.87 0.15 16.10
N GLU A 101 16.15 0.50 17.14
CA GLU A 101 15.39 1.75 17.19
C GLU A 101 16.23 2.98 16.82
N GLY A 102 15.81 3.69 15.79
CA GLY A 102 16.47 4.89 15.27
C GLY A 102 17.73 4.64 14.43
N ARG A 103 18.14 3.39 14.26
CA ARG A 103 19.27 3.03 13.39
C ARG A 103 18.75 2.49 12.05
N TYR A 104 18.72 3.34 11.04
CA TYR A 104 18.21 3.00 9.71
C TYR A 104 19.34 2.53 8.79
N ASP A 105 19.07 1.46 8.03
CA ASP A 105 19.96 0.93 6.99
C ASP A 105 19.19 0.69 5.69
N PHE A 106 19.37 1.57 4.73
CA PHE A 106 18.76 1.46 3.40
C PHE A 106 19.75 0.94 2.34
N ALA A 107 21.02 0.68 2.69
CA ALA A 107 22.06 0.36 1.71
C ALA A 107 21.76 -0.90 0.89
N TRP A 108 21.19 -1.93 1.49
CA TRP A 108 20.79 -3.14 0.80
C TRP A 108 19.62 -2.88 -0.15
N LEU A 109 18.64 -2.07 0.27
CA LEU A 109 17.47 -1.72 -0.55
C LEU A 109 17.85 -0.81 -1.70
N ASP A 110 18.81 0.11 -1.50
CA ASP A 110 19.40 0.92 -2.58
C ASP A 110 19.99 0.05 -3.67
N ARG A 111 20.70 -1.03 -3.29
CA ARG A 111 21.26 -1.98 -4.26
C ARG A 111 20.17 -2.74 -5.01
N ALA A 112 19.11 -3.17 -4.32
CA ALA A 112 17.96 -3.82 -4.95
C ALA A 112 17.25 -2.89 -5.95
N VAL A 113 17.02 -1.63 -5.58
CA VAL A 113 16.41 -0.61 -6.45
C VAL A 113 17.29 -0.32 -7.67
N ALA A 114 18.61 -0.19 -7.45
CA ALA A 114 19.55 0.03 -8.56
C ALA A 114 19.58 -1.17 -9.52
N LEU A 115 19.53 -2.37 -8.99
CA LEU A 115 19.55 -3.59 -9.80
C LEU A 115 18.22 -3.78 -10.56
N ALA A 116 17.08 -3.49 -9.96
CA ALA A 116 15.79 -3.48 -10.66
C ALA A 116 15.81 -2.50 -11.84
N ALA A 117 16.33 -1.29 -11.62
CA ALA A 117 16.47 -0.27 -12.67
C ALA A 117 17.44 -0.69 -13.79
N LYS A 118 18.50 -1.46 -13.50
CA LYS A 118 19.40 -2.04 -14.51
C LYS A 118 18.66 -2.93 -15.49
N TYR A 119 17.57 -3.56 -15.06
CA TYR A 119 16.70 -4.40 -15.87
C TYR A 119 15.38 -3.72 -16.26
N ASP A 120 15.37 -2.40 -16.33
CA ASP A 120 14.23 -1.55 -16.72
C ASP A 120 12.96 -1.74 -15.87
N LEU A 121 13.10 -2.31 -14.68
CA LEU A 121 11.99 -2.46 -13.73
C LEU A 121 11.84 -1.20 -12.89
N LYS A 122 10.63 -0.68 -12.81
CA LYS A 122 10.23 0.32 -11.83
C LYS A 122 9.89 -0.35 -10.50
N VAL A 123 9.82 0.44 -9.43
CA VAL A 123 9.54 -0.10 -8.10
C VAL A 123 8.32 0.57 -7.48
N ILE A 124 7.42 -0.23 -6.94
CA ILE A 124 6.43 0.20 -5.95
C ILE A 124 7.04 -0.08 -4.57
N MET A 125 7.18 0.95 -3.76
CA MET A 125 7.78 0.86 -2.42
C MET A 125 6.72 0.70 -1.35
N CYS A 126 6.88 -0.29 -0.46
CA CYS A 126 5.99 -0.45 0.70
C CYS A 126 6.55 0.25 1.94
N THR A 127 5.66 0.69 2.84
CA THR A 127 6.04 1.36 4.09
C THR A 127 6.50 0.41 5.19
N SER A 128 6.47 -0.90 4.96
CA SER A 128 6.90 -1.99 5.87
C SER A 128 6.16 -2.05 7.21
N THR A 129 5.13 -1.24 7.43
CA THR A 129 4.48 -1.09 8.74
C THR A 129 3.70 -2.32 9.20
N ALA A 130 3.30 -3.21 8.28
CA ALA A 130 2.59 -4.44 8.62
C ALA A 130 3.41 -5.44 9.46
N THR A 131 4.74 -5.31 9.48
CA THR A 131 5.65 -6.22 10.18
C THR A 131 6.59 -5.48 11.12
N PRO A 132 6.07 -4.96 12.25
CA PRO A 132 6.93 -4.31 13.24
C PRO A 132 8.09 -5.19 13.68
N PRO A 133 9.31 -4.65 13.85
CA PRO A 133 10.49 -5.42 14.19
C PRO A 133 10.43 -5.97 15.62
N VAL A 134 11.15 -7.05 15.87
CA VAL A 134 11.15 -7.73 17.18
C VAL A 134 11.61 -6.82 18.33
N TRP A 135 12.52 -5.89 18.07
CA TRP A 135 12.96 -4.95 19.12
C TRP A 135 11.79 -4.09 19.63
N MET A 136 10.84 -3.74 18.75
CA MET A 136 9.68 -2.91 19.09
C MET A 136 8.72 -3.66 20.01
N SER A 137 8.34 -4.90 19.68
CA SER A 137 7.45 -5.71 20.51
C SER A 137 8.10 -6.12 21.84
N ARG A 138 9.42 -6.27 21.89
CA ARG A 138 10.14 -6.61 23.13
C ARG A 138 10.34 -5.38 24.04
N LYS A 139 10.63 -4.22 23.46
CA LYS A 139 10.83 -2.99 24.24
C LYS A 139 9.51 -2.35 24.68
N TYR A 140 8.45 -2.52 23.87
CA TYR A 140 7.17 -1.86 24.04
C TYR A 140 6.00 -2.87 23.92
N PRO A 141 5.92 -3.86 24.82
CA PRO A 141 4.89 -4.92 24.72
C PRO A 141 3.46 -4.37 24.77
N GLU A 142 3.27 -3.15 25.28
CA GLU A 142 1.97 -2.48 25.32
C GLU A 142 1.43 -2.03 23.95
N ILE A 143 2.24 -2.17 22.88
CA ILE A 143 1.76 -1.93 21.51
C ILE A 143 1.01 -3.14 20.94
N LEU A 144 1.16 -4.32 21.55
CA LEU A 144 0.62 -5.56 21.00
C LEU A 144 -0.91 -5.62 21.08
N LEU A 145 -1.50 -6.25 20.08
CA LEU A 145 -2.93 -6.57 20.06
C LEU A 145 -3.31 -7.51 21.20
N LYS A 146 -4.51 -7.34 21.69
CA LYS A 146 -5.10 -8.25 22.68
C LYS A 146 -6.34 -8.91 22.10
N ASN A 147 -6.42 -10.24 22.20
CA ASN A 147 -7.58 -11.02 21.81
C ASN A 147 -8.72 -10.91 22.84
N GLU A 148 -9.92 -11.37 22.46
CA GLU A 148 -11.11 -11.35 23.33
C GLU A 148 -10.93 -12.16 24.61
N ASP A 149 -10.21 -13.29 24.54
CA ASP A 149 -9.90 -14.13 25.70
C ASP A 149 -8.80 -13.56 26.61
N GLY A 150 -8.31 -12.36 26.28
CA GLY A 150 -7.29 -11.67 27.05
C GLY A 150 -5.85 -12.04 26.69
N THR A 151 -5.62 -12.99 25.77
CA THR A 151 -4.29 -13.33 25.29
C THR A 151 -3.71 -12.21 24.45
N ILE A 152 -2.39 -12.07 24.47
CA ILE A 152 -1.66 -11.08 23.65
C ILE A 152 -1.21 -11.74 22.37
N LEU A 153 -1.44 -11.08 21.25
CA LEU A 153 -0.89 -11.48 19.96
C LEU A 153 0.59 -11.10 19.92
N ASP A 154 1.46 -12.04 20.31
CA ASP A 154 2.90 -11.82 20.39
C ASP A 154 3.54 -11.74 19.01
N HIS A 155 4.81 -11.33 18.99
CA HIS A 155 5.62 -11.23 17.78
C HIS A 155 5.70 -12.59 17.05
N GLY A 156 5.70 -12.55 15.72
CA GLY A 156 5.85 -13.76 14.88
C GLY A 156 4.81 -13.87 13.77
N ALA A 157 3.83 -12.96 13.74
CA ALA A 157 2.87 -12.82 12.65
C ALA A 157 2.92 -11.41 12.08
N ARG A 158 2.18 -11.17 10.98
CA ARG A 158 1.91 -9.82 10.49
C ARG A 158 0.87 -9.14 11.38
N GLN A 159 0.89 -7.80 11.44
CA GLN A 159 -0.18 -7.00 12.04
C GLN A 159 -0.48 -7.35 13.51
N HIS A 160 0.56 -7.66 14.28
CA HIS A 160 0.42 -7.96 15.70
C HIS A 160 0.40 -6.70 16.59
N ALA A 161 0.58 -5.51 16.02
CA ALA A 161 0.54 -4.24 16.74
C ALA A 161 -0.84 -3.58 16.63
N SER A 162 -1.26 -2.94 17.73
CA SER A 162 -2.51 -2.20 17.83
C SER A 162 -2.42 -0.85 17.10
N PHE A 163 -3.27 -0.62 16.11
CA PHE A 163 -3.41 0.69 15.47
C PHE A 163 -3.93 1.77 16.43
N ALA A 164 -4.56 1.39 17.55
CA ALA A 164 -4.96 2.33 18.58
C ALA A 164 -3.79 2.79 19.47
N SER A 165 -2.62 2.12 19.42
CA SER A 165 -1.45 2.53 20.17
C SER A 165 -0.83 3.81 19.59
N PRO A 166 -0.78 4.93 20.36
CA PRO A 166 -0.11 6.15 19.92
C PRO A 166 1.38 5.94 19.62
N LEU A 167 2.05 5.11 20.43
CA LEU A 167 3.47 4.82 20.28
C LEU A 167 3.73 4.04 18.98
N TYR A 168 2.92 3.01 18.68
CA TYR A 168 3.06 2.29 17.42
C TYR A 168 2.89 3.21 16.20
N ARG A 169 1.89 4.09 16.23
CA ARG A 169 1.69 5.09 15.18
C ARG A 169 2.88 6.05 15.05
N GLU A 170 3.41 6.52 16.17
CA GLU A 170 4.59 7.42 16.17
C GLU A 170 5.80 6.73 15.51
N LEU A 171 6.10 5.49 15.89
CA LEU A 171 7.22 4.73 15.32
C LEU A 171 6.99 4.42 13.83
N SER A 172 5.75 4.09 13.45
CA SER A 172 5.36 3.90 12.04
C SER A 172 5.56 5.17 11.23
N TYR A 173 5.17 6.33 11.75
CA TYR A 173 5.39 7.61 11.06
C TYR A 173 6.87 7.93 10.89
N LYS A 174 7.70 7.64 11.89
CA LYS A 174 9.17 7.83 11.78
C LYS A 174 9.75 6.97 10.66
N MET A 175 9.36 5.69 10.57
CA MET A 175 9.80 4.80 9.48
C MET A 175 9.34 5.31 8.12
N ILE A 176 8.05 5.65 7.97
CA ILE A 176 7.48 6.19 6.73
C ILE A 176 8.20 7.48 6.32
N GLU A 177 8.45 8.38 7.29
CA GLU A 177 9.17 9.63 7.04
C GLU A 177 10.59 9.36 6.52
N LYS A 178 11.32 8.41 7.11
CA LYS A 178 12.67 8.05 6.68
C LYS A 178 12.69 7.46 5.26
N LEU A 179 11.77 6.55 4.97
CA LEU A 179 11.60 6.02 3.61
C LEU A 179 11.25 7.12 2.60
N ALA A 180 10.31 8.01 2.95
CA ALA A 180 9.90 9.11 2.08
C ALA A 180 11.02 10.15 1.87
N GLN A 181 11.83 10.42 2.89
CA GLN A 181 13.01 11.29 2.77
C GLN A 181 14.05 10.70 1.82
N HIS A 182 14.24 9.37 1.89
CA HIS A 182 15.26 8.67 1.10
C HIS A 182 14.82 8.44 -0.34
N TYR A 183 13.60 7.97 -0.56
CA TYR A 183 13.12 7.53 -1.88
C TYR A 183 12.07 8.44 -2.53
N GLY A 184 11.56 9.45 -1.84
CA GLY A 184 10.42 10.23 -2.30
C GLY A 184 10.64 11.05 -3.58
N ASN A 185 11.90 11.32 -3.94
CA ASN A 185 12.28 11.99 -5.19
C ASN A 185 12.97 11.06 -6.19
N ASP A 186 13.05 9.76 -5.91
CA ASP A 186 13.66 8.79 -6.80
C ASP A 186 12.68 8.43 -7.93
N SER A 187 13.03 8.74 -9.16
CA SER A 187 12.19 8.48 -10.35
C SER A 187 12.01 6.99 -10.68
N ARG A 188 12.77 6.12 -10.03
CA ARG A 188 12.63 4.67 -10.14
C ARG A 188 11.45 4.15 -9.32
N ILE A 189 11.01 4.93 -8.31
CA ILE A 189 9.86 4.61 -7.47
C ILE A 189 8.62 5.25 -8.08
N ILE A 190 7.72 4.43 -8.62
CA ILE A 190 6.51 4.89 -9.33
C ILE A 190 5.25 4.89 -8.47
N GLY A 191 5.31 4.28 -7.30
CA GLY A 191 4.16 4.21 -6.39
C GLY A 191 4.57 3.81 -4.99
N TRP A 192 3.61 3.98 -4.05
CA TRP A 192 3.77 3.60 -2.65
C TRP A 192 2.60 2.74 -2.21
N GLN A 193 2.89 1.61 -1.60
CA GLN A 193 1.93 0.82 -0.84
C GLN A 193 1.99 1.24 0.62
N LEU A 194 0.85 1.70 1.14
CA LEU A 194 0.73 2.09 2.55
C LEU A 194 0.25 0.88 3.34
N ASP A 195 1.11 0.36 4.23
CA ASP A 195 0.84 -0.85 5.01
C ASP A 195 0.60 -2.07 4.10
N ASN A 196 0.06 -3.17 4.63
CA ASN A 196 -0.33 -4.33 3.87
C ASN A 196 -1.65 -4.90 4.35
N GLU A 197 -2.59 -5.10 3.44
CA GLU A 197 -3.89 -5.74 3.68
C GLU A 197 -4.58 -5.24 4.96
N PRO A 198 -4.80 -3.91 5.12
CA PRO A 198 -5.45 -3.40 6.32
C PRO A 198 -6.85 -4.00 6.44
N ALA A 199 -6.97 -4.97 7.33
CA ALA A 199 -8.22 -5.67 7.61
C ALA A 199 -8.83 -5.16 8.92
N VAL A 200 -10.10 -5.54 9.16
CA VAL A 200 -10.72 -5.30 10.45
C VAL A 200 -9.99 -6.14 11.49
N GLN A 201 -9.26 -5.46 12.37
CA GLN A 201 -8.64 -6.10 13.53
C GLN A 201 -9.50 -5.82 14.76
N PHE A 202 -9.91 -6.89 15.42
CA PHE A 202 -10.51 -6.76 16.74
C PHE A 202 -9.37 -6.65 17.76
N ASP A 203 -9.36 -5.54 18.48
CA ASP A 203 -8.35 -5.25 19.49
C ASP A 203 -9.02 -4.98 20.83
N TYR A 204 -8.88 -5.91 21.74
CA TYR A 204 -9.41 -5.80 23.12
C TYR A 204 -8.38 -5.18 24.07
N ASN A 205 -7.38 -4.49 23.54
CA ASN A 205 -6.45 -3.71 24.35
C ASN A 205 -7.19 -2.53 25.01
N PRO A 206 -6.94 -2.22 26.30
CA PRO A 206 -7.57 -1.08 26.97
C PRO A 206 -7.38 0.27 26.24
N LYS A 207 -6.27 0.45 25.52
CA LYS A 207 -6.06 1.67 24.70
C LYS A 207 -7.02 1.74 23.51
N ALA A 208 -7.33 0.61 22.87
CA ALA A 208 -8.32 0.54 21.80
C ALA A 208 -9.73 0.85 22.31
N GLU A 209 -10.07 0.33 23.49
CA GLU A 209 -11.34 0.65 24.16
C GLU A 209 -11.47 2.15 24.45
N LEU A 210 -10.44 2.76 25.02
CA LEU A 210 -10.43 4.19 25.29
C LEU A 210 -10.55 5.01 24.00
N ALA A 211 -9.78 4.69 22.97
CA ALA A 211 -9.85 5.37 21.68
C ALA A 211 -11.25 5.25 21.05
N PHE A 212 -11.89 4.10 21.16
CA PHE A 212 -13.26 3.90 20.69
C PHE A 212 -14.28 4.74 21.48
N ARG A 213 -14.16 4.79 22.81
CA ARG A 213 -14.99 5.65 23.65
C ARG A 213 -14.84 7.13 23.29
N ASP A 214 -13.61 7.58 23.07
CA ASP A 214 -13.35 8.97 22.65
C ASP A 214 -13.92 9.28 21.27
N PHE A 215 -13.81 8.34 20.33
CA PHE A 215 -14.48 8.43 19.04
C PHE A 215 -16.00 8.56 19.17
N LEU A 216 -16.62 7.73 20.04
CA LEU A 216 -18.09 7.80 20.27
C LEU A 216 -18.48 9.15 20.89
N ARG A 217 -17.72 9.66 21.88
CA ARG A 217 -17.98 10.97 22.47
C ARG A 217 -17.90 12.08 21.40
N ALA A 218 -16.84 12.07 20.60
CA ALA A 218 -16.69 13.07 19.54
C ALA A 218 -17.79 12.99 18.48
N LYS A 219 -18.22 11.77 18.13
CA LYS A 219 -19.24 11.56 17.08
C LYS A 219 -20.66 11.90 17.54
N TYR A 220 -21.00 11.64 18.80
CA TYR A 220 -22.38 11.74 19.29
C TYR A 220 -22.56 12.87 20.32
N ASN A 221 -21.53 13.63 20.63
CA ASN A 221 -21.54 14.75 21.58
C ASN A 221 -22.02 14.36 23.01
N ASN A 222 -21.68 13.16 23.47
CA ASN A 222 -22.06 12.64 24.79
C ASN A 222 -20.79 12.41 25.66
#